data_bc4b4fa20cbc3103f6dc42807f8f6819
#
_entry.id   bc4b4fa20cbc3103f6dc42807f8f6819
#
_cell.length_a   1.000
_cell.length_b   1.000
_cell.length_c   1.000
_cell.angle_alpha   90.00
_cell.angle_beta   90.00
_cell.angle_gamma   90.00
#
_symmetry.space_group_name_H-M   'P 1'
#
loop_
_entity.id
_entity.type
_entity.pdbx_description
1 polymer ?
#
loop_
_entity_poly.entity_id
_entity_poly.type
_entity_poly.pdbx_seq_one_letter_code
_entity_poly.pdbx_strand_id
1 'polypeptide(L)' 'MSSITRDILHIIDCAGADPTFTEVFSRLSYATHTEVRETLRRLERNGLIISYYCPSMRQSRYYLSAQVKHLMND' A
#
# COMPACT_ATOMS: atom_id res chain seq x y z
N MET A 1 -10.42 0.14 -11.86
CA MET A 1 -9.59 0.43 -10.68
C MET A 1 -9.41 1.94 -10.57
N SER A 2 -9.57 2.51 -9.38
CA SER A 2 -9.41 3.96 -9.20
C SER A 2 -7.94 4.35 -9.29
N SER A 3 -7.66 5.62 -9.59
CA SER A 3 -6.28 6.12 -9.67
C SER A 3 -5.53 5.93 -8.37
N ILE A 4 -6.18 6.21 -7.24
CA ILE A 4 -5.53 6.10 -5.94
C ILE A 4 -5.17 4.65 -5.62
N THR A 5 -6.04 3.71 -5.97
CA THR A 5 -5.76 2.28 -5.77
C THR A 5 -4.55 1.84 -6.58
N ARG A 6 -4.53 2.19 -7.86
CA ARG A 6 -3.43 1.83 -8.76
C ARG A 6 -2.12 2.46 -8.30
N ASP A 7 -2.17 3.72 -7.89
CA ASP A 7 -0.97 4.43 -7.45
C ASP A 7 -0.41 3.84 -6.15
N ILE A 8 -1.27 3.46 -5.22
CA ILE A 8 -0.83 2.81 -3.99
C ILE A 8 -0.17 1.47 -4.29
N LEU A 9 -0.78 0.65 -5.14
CA LEU A 9 -0.18 -0.64 -5.51
C LEU A 9 1.18 -0.45 -6.17
N HIS A 10 1.29 0.56 -7.03
CA HIS A 10 2.54 0.87 -7.70
C HIS A 10 3.62 1.34 -6.72
N ILE A 11 3.25 2.19 -5.77
CA ILE A 11 4.18 2.68 -4.74
C ILE A 11 4.74 1.51 -3.93
N ILE A 12 3.86 0.60 -3.51
CA ILE A 12 4.29 -0.56 -2.72
C ILE A 12 5.17 -1.48 -3.57
N ASP A 13 4.82 -1.70 -4.82
CA ASP A 13 5.57 -2.57 -5.72
C ASP A 13 6.98 -2.03 -5.99
N CYS A 14 7.12 -0.72 -6.13
CA CYS A 14 8.40 -0.09 -6.46
C CYS A 14 9.25 0.26 -5.25
N ALA A 15 8.73 0.07 -4.03
CA ALA A 15 9.48 0.39 -2.82
C ALA A 15 10.63 -0.60 -2.63
N GLY A 16 11.80 -0.09 -2.25
CA GLY A 16 12.97 -0.92 -1.99
C GLY A 16 12.84 -1.73 -0.72
N ALA A 17 12.03 -1.26 0.23
CA ALA A 17 11.66 -1.98 1.45
C ALA A 17 10.18 -1.75 1.65
N ASP A 18 9.52 -2.60 2.46
CA ASP A 18 8.08 -2.47 2.68
C ASP A 18 7.76 -1.10 3.27
N PRO A 19 6.93 -0.28 2.59
CA PRO A 19 6.68 1.08 3.06
C PRO A 19 5.71 1.11 4.23
N THR A 20 5.87 2.15 5.08
CA THR A 20 4.91 2.43 6.15
C THR A 20 3.76 3.26 5.58
N PHE A 21 2.71 3.44 6.39
CA PHE A 21 1.60 4.31 5.99
C PHE A 21 2.11 5.72 5.63
N THR A 22 2.97 6.29 6.47
CA THR A 22 3.51 7.64 6.23
C THR A 22 4.26 7.71 4.90
N GLU A 23 5.03 6.69 4.59
CA GLU A 23 5.77 6.65 3.33
C GLU A 23 4.84 6.56 2.11
N VAL A 24 3.78 5.74 2.21
CA VAL A 24 2.78 5.65 1.14
C VAL A 24 2.07 6.99 0.98
N PHE A 25 1.59 7.55 2.09
CA PHE A 25 0.84 8.80 2.07
C PHE A 25 1.68 9.96 1.51
N SER A 26 2.97 10.01 1.86
CA SER A 26 3.85 11.11 1.43
C SER A 26 4.03 11.15 -0.09
N ARG A 27 3.75 10.05 -0.79
CA ARG A 27 3.88 9.98 -2.25
C ARG A 27 2.58 10.25 -2.98
N LEU A 28 1.50 10.57 -2.25
CA LEU A 28 0.18 10.79 -2.82
C LEU A 28 -0.30 12.21 -2.48
N SER A 29 0.28 13.20 -3.16
CA SER A 29 0.03 14.61 -2.87
C SER A 29 -1.43 15.02 -3.11
N TYR A 30 -2.16 14.26 -3.91
CA TYR A 30 -3.55 14.57 -4.28
C TYR A 30 -4.59 13.89 -3.39
N ALA A 31 -4.17 13.03 -2.46
CA ALA A 31 -5.09 12.24 -1.66
C ALA A 31 -5.06 12.68 -0.20
N THR A 32 -6.20 12.56 0.48
CA THR A 32 -6.28 12.85 1.90
C THR A 32 -5.82 11.64 2.72
N HIS A 33 -5.47 11.90 3.97
CA HIS A 33 -5.09 10.86 4.91
C HIS A 33 -6.17 9.77 5.03
N THR A 34 -7.43 10.19 5.10
CA THR A 34 -8.57 9.27 5.19
C THR A 34 -8.69 8.41 3.94
N GLU A 35 -8.56 9.02 2.76
CA GLU A 35 -8.65 8.28 1.50
C GLU A 35 -7.58 7.19 1.40
N VAL A 36 -6.35 7.52 1.77
CA VAL A 36 -5.24 6.56 1.74
C VAL A 36 -5.50 5.42 2.72
N ARG A 37 -5.91 5.76 3.96
CA ARG A 37 -6.19 4.76 4.99
C ARG A 37 -7.30 3.80 4.56
N GLU A 38 -8.39 4.34 4.04
CA GLU A 38 -9.53 3.52 3.62
C GLU A 38 -9.18 2.64 2.43
N THR A 39 -8.40 3.17 1.50
CA THR A 39 -7.95 2.40 0.34
C THR A 39 -7.06 1.25 0.77
N LEU A 40 -6.10 1.51 1.67
CA LEU A 40 -5.23 0.45 2.18
C LEU A 40 -6.02 -0.64 2.91
N ARG A 41 -7.02 -0.25 3.71
CA ARG A 41 -7.88 -1.22 4.40
C ARG A 41 -8.66 -2.09 3.41
N ARG A 42 -9.19 -1.47 2.36
CA ARG A 42 -9.93 -2.20 1.34
C ARG A 42 -9.04 -3.17 0.58
N LEU A 43 -7.83 -2.74 0.22
CA LEU A 43 -6.88 -3.59 -0.47
C LEU A 43 -6.47 -4.78 0.39
N GLU A 44 -6.26 -4.56 1.67
CA GLU A 44 -5.93 -5.62 2.60
C GLU A 44 -7.09 -6.61 2.77
N ARG A 45 -8.31 -6.09 2.91
CA ARG A 45 -9.51 -6.91 3.04
C ARG A 45 -9.72 -7.79 1.81
N ASN A 46 -9.40 -7.28 0.63
CA ASN A 46 -9.52 -8.02 -0.62
C ASN A 46 -8.34 -8.93 -0.92
N GLY A 47 -7.37 -9.00 -0.01
CA GLY A 47 -6.23 -9.89 -0.17
C GLY A 47 -5.18 -9.42 -1.17
N LEU A 48 -5.19 -8.15 -1.54
CA LEU A 48 -4.25 -7.61 -2.52
C LEU A 48 -2.95 -7.14 -1.88
N ILE A 49 -3.01 -6.68 -0.62
CA ILE A 49 -1.83 -6.31 0.15
C ILE A 49 -1.89 -6.98 1.51
N ILE A 50 -0.73 -7.09 2.13
CA ILE A 50 -0.58 -7.65 3.47
C ILE A 50 0.11 -6.60 4.33
N SER A 51 -0.34 -6.46 5.58
CA SER A 51 0.27 -5.53 6.51
C SER A 51 0.81 -6.26 7.71
N TYR A 52 1.85 -5.69 8.31
CA TYR A 52 2.38 -6.17 9.58
C TYR A 52 2.88 -4.97 10.38
N TYR A 53 2.73 -5.05 11.69
CA TYR A 53 3.15 -3.96 12.57
C TYR A 53 4.66 -3.93 12.72
N CYS A 54 5.25 -2.74 12.58
CA CYS A 54 6.68 -2.54 12.76
C CYS A 54 6.91 -1.73 14.03
N PRO A 55 7.32 -2.36 15.15
CA PRO A 55 7.43 -1.64 16.43
C PRO A 55 8.44 -0.49 16.41
N SER A 56 9.52 -0.62 15.67
CA SER A 56 10.55 0.42 15.60
C SER A 56 10.03 1.68 14.94
N MET A 57 9.08 1.56 14.02
CA MET A 57 8.47 2.69 13.31
C MET A 57 7.13 3.11 13.91
N ARG A 58 6.58 2.29 14.82
CA ARG A 58 5.25 2.48 15.41
C ARG A 58 4.15 2.63 14.36
N GLN A 59 4.30 1.93 13.25
CA GLN A 59 3.36 1.92 12.13
C GLN A 59 3.35 0.55 11.48
N SER A 60 2.28 0.27 10.75
CA SER A 60 2.24 -0.91 9.90
C SER A 60 3.06 -0.69 8.64
N ARG A 61 3.67 -1.75 8.16
CA ARG A 61 4.31 -1.80 6.85
C ARG A 61 3.44 -2.64 5.93
N TYR A 62 3.56 -2.42 4.63
CA TYR A 62 2.71 -3.04 3.63
C TYR A 62 3.55 -3.71 2.55
N TYR A 63 3.05 -4.82 2.02
CA TYR A 63 3.64 -5.43 0.83
C TYR A 63 2.55 -6.10 0.00
N LEU A 64 2.81 -6.29 -1.28
CA LEU A 64 1.85 -6.89 -2.19
C LEU A 64 1.73 -8.39 -1.91
N SER A 65 0.51 -8.92 -1.96
CA SER A 65 0.31 -10.37 -1.91
C SER A 65 0.94 -11.02 -3.15
N ALA A 66 1.26 -12.30 -3.07
CA ALA A 66 1.86 -13.02 -4.19
C ALA A 66 0.94 -12.98 -5.42
N GLN A 67 -0.37 -13.03 -5.21
CA GLN A 67 -1.35 -12.99 -6.29
C GLN A 67 -1.28 -11.68 -7.09
N VAL A 68 -1.24 -10.55 -6.38
CA VAL A 68 -1.17 -9.24 -7.02
C VAL A 68 0.15 -9.02 -7.71
N LYS A 69 1.23 -9.41 -7.06
CA LYS A 69 2.57 -9.26 -7.61
C LYS A 69 2.71 -10.03 -8.92
N HIS A 70 2.12 -11.21 -9.00
CA HIS A 70 2.11 -12.00 -10.21
C HIS A 70 1.35 -11.28 -11.33
N LEU A 71 0.18 -10.70 -11.02
CA LEU A 71 -0.61 -9.97 -12.01
C LEU A 71 0.10 -8.72 -12.52
N MET A 72 0.83 -8.03 -11.66
CA MET A 72 1.51 -6.80 -12.03
C MET A 72 2.76 -7.03 -12.87
N ASN A 73 3.32 -8.22 -12.83
CA ASN A 73 4.54 -8.56 -13.57
C ASN A 73 4.25 -9.21 -14.92
N ASP A 74 3.00 -9.31 -15.29
CA ASP A 74 2.62 -9.88 -16.59
C ASP A 74 2.73 -8.83 -17.74
#